data_35376430d31d1bf52f5a3a0047d9a830
#
_entry.id   35376430d31d1bf52f5a3a0047d9a830
#
_cell.length_a   1.000
_cell.length_b   1.000
_cell.length_c   1.000
_cell.angle_alpha   90.00
_cell.angle_beta   90.00
_cell.angle_gamma   90.00
#
_symmetry.space_group_name_H-M   'P 1'
#
loop_
_entity.id
_entity.type
_entity.pdbx_description
1 polymer ?
#
loop_
_entity_poly.entity_id
_entity_poly.type
_entity_poly.pdbx_seq_one_letter_code
_entity_poly.pdbx_strand_id
1 'polypeptide(L)'
;MSMYNAPYEIHLHGEVPLRADVRFEHIQEALKPLWTYAGAKSLVEGAVSAYEEEPGIRFEAKDQLLTLCWTVSGDQDFRQSLDDMCMSLNELSERGAAIEVSFYDTEFDEDDEQDGKESRDDFLMLFVGPDPAAIMQVQRDLLVQDVVGLMERHFDGAELSGVVQEIDRLFSQRFDALVNSLEIGRPPRGGGHGGGRRPRHLH
;
A
#
# COMPACT_ATOMS: atom_id res chain seq x y z
N MET A 1 -25.05 -23.56 -2.48
CA MET A 1 -24.92 -22.97 -3.82
C MET A 1 -23.75 -22.02 -3.72
N SER A 2 -22.62 -22.38 -4.30
CA SER A 2 -21.46 -21.48 -4.40
C SER A 2 -21.89 -20.37 -5.36
N MET A 3 -21.99 -19.14 -4.88
CA MET A 3 -22.00 -18.00 -5.78
C MET A 3 -20.63 -18.02 -6.45
N TYR A 4 -20.58 -18.37 -7.73
CA TYR A 4 -19.39 -18.12 -8.54
C TYR A 4 -19.21 -16.61 -8.51
N ASN A 5 -18.20 -16.13 -7.78
CA ASN A 5 -17.75 -14.77 -7.95
C ASN A 5 -17.33 -14.63 -9.41
N ALA A 6 -17.95 -13.71 -10.10
CA ALA A 6 -17.59 -13.43 -11.47
C ALA A 6 -16.08 -13.08 -11.54
N PRO A 7 -15.39 -13.57 -12.56
CA PRO A 7 -13.98 -13.27 -12.71
C PRO A 7 -13.76 -11.78 -12.96
N TYR A 8 -12.76 -11.22 -12.32
CA TYR A 8 -12.26 -9.88 -12.60
C TYR A 8 -10.96 -9.97 -13.39
N GLU A 9 -10.72 -8.96 -14.19
CA GLU A 9 -9.39 -8.60 -14.62
C GLU A 9 -8.84 -7.58 -13.63
N ILE A 10 -7.71 -7.93 -13.00
CA ILE A 10 -7.14 -7.15 -11.90
C ILE A 10 -5.82 -6.56 -12.38
N HIS A 11 -5.76 -5.23 -12.41
CA HIS A 11 -4.59 -4.49 -12.84
C HIS A 11 -3.91 -3.80 -11.65
N LEU A 12 -2.59 -4.02 -11.49
CA LEU A 12 -1.75 -3.36 -10.51
C LEU A 12 -0.81 -2.39 -11.19
N HIS A 13 -0.79 -1.14 -10.71
CA HIS A 13 0.12 -0.10 -11.19
C HIS A 13 0.77 0.65 -10.04
N GLY A 14 2.09 0.83 -10.07
CA GLY A 14 2.81 1.61 -9.07
C GLY A 14 4.30 1.39 -9.07
N GLU A 15 5.01 2.23 -8.33
CA GLU A 15 6.45 2.16 -8.13
C GLU A 15 6.76 2.20 -6.64
N VAL A 16 7.54 1.23 -6.16
CA VAL A 16 7.95 1.14 -4.75
C VAL A 16 9.46 1.26 -4.65
N PRO A 17 9.97 2.39 -4.12
CA PRO A 17 11.38 2.55 -3.80
C PRO A 17 11.78 1.64 -2.64
N LEU A 18 12.84 0.88 -2.82
CA LEU A 18 13.29 -0.14 -1.89
C LEU A 18 14.61 0.25 -1.23
N ARG A 19 14.83 -0.27 -0.03
CA ARG A 19 16.10 -0.08 0.69
C ARG A 19 17.28 -0.67 -0.10
N ALA A 20 18.46 -0.09 0.09
CA ALA A 20 19.68 -0.45 -0.64
C ALA A 20 20.16 -1.90 -0.40
N ASP A 21 19.71 -2.53 0.68
CA ASP A 21 20.04 -3.92 1.04
C ASP A 21 19.08 -4.96 0.45
N VAL A 22 18.00 -4.52 -0.23
CA VAL A 22 17.01 -5.40 -0.83
C VAL A 22 17.59 -6.10 -2.06
N ARG A 23 17.36 -7.40 -2.13
CA ARG A 23 17.78 -8.27 -3.23
C ARG A 23 16.57 -8.93 -3.86
N PHE A 24 16.78 -9.53 -5.03
CA PHE A 24 15.72 -10.23 -5.77
C PHE A 24 14.99 -11.29 -4.93
N GLU A 25 15.71 -12.02 -4.07
CA GLU A 25 15.12 -13.05 -3.22
C GLU A 25 14.11 -12.46 -2.22
N HIS A 26 14.39 -11.26 -1.68
CA HIS A 26 13.46 -10.55 -0.79
C HIS A 26 12.19 -10.14 -1.53
N ILE A 27 12.34 -9.66 -2.78
CA ILE A 27 11.18 -9.30 -3.63
C ILE A 27 10.37 -10.54 -3.99
N GLN A 28 11.03 -11.63 -4.34
CA GLN A 28 10.34 -12.89 -4.66
C GLN A 28 9.49 -13.37 -3.47
N GLU A 29 10.00 -13.30 -2.24
CA GLU A 29 9.25 -13.71 -1.06
C GLU A 29 8.12 -12.70 -0.75
N ALA A 30 8.38 -11.39 -0.83
CA ALA A 30 7.37 -10.35 -0.57
C ALA A 30 6.19 -10.42 -1.56
N LEU A 31 6.46 -10.74 -2.82
CA LEU A 31 5.43 -10.85 -3.86
C LEU A 31 4.86 -12.27 -4.01
N LYS A 32 5.26 -13.19 -3.14
CA LYS A 32 4.81 -14.58 -3.17
C LYS A 32 3.27 -14.73 -3.18
N PRO A 33 2.50 -13.96 -2.40
CA PRO A 33 1.05 -14.03 -2.47
C PRO A 33 0.51 -13.79 -3.88
N LEU A 34 1.08 -12.84 -4.64
CA LEU A 34 0.63 -12.50 -5.99
C LEU A 34 0.94 -13.61 -7.00
N TRP A 35 2.21 -14.02 -7.12
CA TRP A 35 2.58 -15.01 -8.12
C TRP A 35 2.06 -16.42 -7.79
N THR A 36 1.86 -16.74 -6.51
CA THR A 36 1.21 -17.98 -6.10
C THR A 36 -0.28 -17.98 -6.48
N TYR A 37 -0.96 -16.85 -6.28
CA TYR A 37 -2.35 -16.69 -6.70
C TYR A 37 -2.50 -16.86 -8.21
N ALA A 38 -1.59 -16.30 -8.99
CA ALA A 38 -1.54 -16.48 -10.45
C ALA A 38 -1.18 -17.92 -10.89
N GLY A 39 -0.95 -18.83 -9.94
CA GLY A 39 -0.61 -20.23 -10.21
C GLY A 39 0.84 -20.47 -10.66
N ALA A 40 1.70 -19.46 -10.55
CA ALA A 40 3.11 -19.52 -10.92
C ALA A 40 3.96 -20.21 -9.82
N LYS A 41 5.12 -20.70 -10.20
CA LYS A 41 6.08 -21.39 -9.30
C LYS A 41 7.19 -20.47 -8.80
N SER A 42 7.33 -19.31 -9.41
CA SER A 42 8.34 -18.30 -9.07
C SER A 42 7.88 -16.92 -9.51
N LEU A 43 8.51 -15.87 -8.97
CA LEU A 43 8.26 -14.51 -9.40
C LEU A 43 8.55 -14.32 -10.91
N VAL A 44 9.62 -14.93 -11.42
CA VAL A 44 9.97 -14.80 -12.85
C VAL A 44 8.87 -15.30 -13.77
N GLU A 45 8.18 -16.38 -13.39
CA GLU A 45 7.03 -16.91 -14.12
C GLU A 45 5.79 -16.05 -13.91
N GLY A 46 5.52 -15.64 -12.66
CA GLY A 46 4.30 -14.89 -12.30
C GLY A 46 4.37 -13.39 -12.54
N ALA A 47 5.55 -12.86 -12.85
CA ALA A 47 5.73 -11.43 -13.14
C ALA A 47 5.25 -11.03 -14.55
N VAL A 48 4.93 -11.99 -15.41
CA VAL A 48 4.43 -11.74 -16.75
C VAL A 48 2.97 -11.31 -16.65
N SER A 49 2.63 -10.18 -17.28
CA SER A 49 1.25 -9.70 -17.33
C SER A 49 0.41 -10.50 -18.32
N ALA A 50 -0.90 -10.39 -18.17
CA ALA A 50 -1.86 -10.92 -19.15
C ALA A 50 -1.75 -10.21 -20.52
N TYR A 51 -1.26 -8.98 -20.55
CA TYR A 51 -1.06 -8.17 -21.76
C TYR A 51 0.41 -8.03 -22.15
N GLU A 52 0.71 -8.25 -23.42
CA GLU A 52 2.09 -8.18 -23.95
C GLU A 52 2.72 -6.77 -23.89
N GLU A 53 1.87 -5.73 -23.92
CA GLU A 53 2.32 -4.34 -23.85
C GLU A 53 2.75 -3.93 -22.45
N GLU A 54 2.29 -4.63 -21.42
CA GLU A 54 2.62 -4.34 -20.04
C GLU A 54 3.97 -4.92 -19.65
N PRO A 55 4.81 -4.13 -18.98
CA PRO A 55 6.12 -4.60 -18.52
C PRO A 55 6.05 -5.70 -17.45
N GLY A 56 4.87 -5.90 -16.84
CA GLY A 56 4.69 -6.83 -15.74
C GLY A 56 5.28 -6.32 -14.42
N ILE A 57 5.78 -7.23 -13.61
CA ILE A 57 6.46 -6.92 -12.35
C ILE A 57 7.98 -6.90 -12.60
N ARG A 58 8.64 -5.78 -12.28
CA ARG A 58 10.07 -5.59 -12.51
C ARG A 58 10.77 -5.08 -11.25
N PHE A 59 11.93 -5.64 -10.97
CA PHE A 59 12.84 -5.13 -9.95
C PHE A 59 14.13 -4.66 -10.60
N GLU A 60 14.41 -3.36 -10.49
CA GLU A 60 15.63 -2.74 -10.97
C GLU A 60 16.62 -2.57 -9.82
N ALA A 61 17.52 -3.54 -9.67
CA ALA A 61 18.46 -3.59 -8.55
C ALA A 61 19.43 -2.39 -8.50
N LYS A 62 19.72 -1.75 -9.65
CA LYS A 62 20.58 -0.56 -9.71
C LYS A 62 19.93 0.65 -9.07
N ASP A 63 18.63 0.83 -9.31
CA ASP A 63 17.86 1.98 -8.85
C ASP A 63 17.05 1.66 -7.57
N GLN A 64 17.13 0.41 -7.11
CA GLN A 64 16.36 -0.11 -5.97
C GLN A 64 14.87 0.21 -6.11
N LEU A 65 14.33 -0.08 -7.30
CA LEU A 65 12.96 0.23 -7.67
C LEU A 65 12.20 -1.04 -8.03
N LEU A 66 11.05 -1.24 -7.41
CA LEU A 66 10.06 -2.23 -7.82
C LEU A 66 8.98 -1.52 -8.61
N THR A 67 8.80 -1.91 -9.88
CA THR A 67 7.75 -1.39 -10.75
C THR A 67 6.68 -2.46 -10.95
N LEU A 68 5.43 -2.08 -10.77
CA LEU A 68 4.24 -2.88 -11.01
C LEU A 68 3.46 -2.25 -12.16
N CYS A 69 3.25 -3.01 -13.23
CA CYS A 69 2.32 -2.72 -14.30
C CYS A 69 1.89 -4.09 -14.83
N TRP A 70 0.99 -4.72 -14.08
CA TRP A 70 0.73 -6.14 -14.17
C TRP A 70 -0.75 -6.44 -14.04
N THR A 71 -1.26 -7.26 -14.96
CA THR A 71 -2.65 -7.68 -15.01
C THR A 71 -2.76 -9.18 -14.86
N VAL A 72 -3.74 -9.61 -14.08
CA VAL A 72 -4.07 -11.02 -13.84
C VAL A 72 -5.57 -11.22 -13.76
N SER A 73 -6.06 -12.37 -14.20
CA SER A 73 -7.45 -12.78 -13.95
C SER A 73 -7.60 -13.30 -12.52
N GLY A 74 -8.64 -12.87 -11.83
CA GLY A 74 -8.86 -13.24 -10.45
C GLY A 74 -10.29 -13.00 -9.96
N ASP A 75 -10.45 -13.13 -8.66
CA ASP A 75 -11.71 -12.93 -7.94
C ASP A 75 -11.48 -12.04 -6.69
N GLN A 76 -12.49 -11.93 -5.85
CA GLN A 76 -12.39 -11.09 -4.63
C GLN A 76 -11.38 -11.63 -3.61
N ASP A 77 -11.01 -12.91 -3.66
CA ASP A 77 -10.04 -13.51 -2.74
C ASP A 77 -8.62 -12.95 -2.99
N PHE A 78 -8.37 -12.36 -4.17
CA PHE A 78 -7.12 -11.67 -4.48
C PHE A 78 -6.80 -10.52 -3.50
N ARG A 79 -7.81 -9.91 -2.87
CA ARG A 79 -7.62 -8.85 -1.87
C ARG A 79 -6.74 -9.31 -0.70
N GLN A 80 -6.87 -10.57 -0.27
CA GLN A 80 -6.02 -11.11 0.78
C GLN A 80 -4.55 -11.18 0.33
N SER A 81 -4.31 -11.56 -0.93
CA SER A 81 -2.95 -11.56 -1.49
C SER A 81 -2.34 -10.15 -1.57
N LEU A 82 -3.16 -9.12 -1.81
CA LEU A 82 -2.73 -7.72 -1.78
C LEU A 82 -2.34 -7.28 -0.36
N ASP A 83 -3.13 -7.62 0.65
CA ASP A 83 -2.84 -7.28 2.04
C ASP A 83 -1.52 -7.93 2.51
N ASP A 84 -1.32 -9.21 2.20
CA ASP A 84 -0.10 -9.95 2.55
C ASP A 84 1.12 -9.37 1.83
N MET A 85 0.99 -8.98 0.56
CA MET A 85 2.02 -8.27 -0.20
C MET A 85 2.38 -6.93 0.46
N CYS A 86 1.38 -6.11 0.80
CA CYS A 86 1.62 -4.80 1.43
C CYS A 86 2.37 -4.94 2.76
N MET A 87 2.01 -5.91 3.59
CA MET A 87 2.70 -6.19 4.84
C MET A 87 4.19 -6.49 4.60
N SER A 88 4.49 -7.32 3.60
CA SER A 88 5.87 -7.67 3.26
C SER A 88 6.64 -6.51 2.63
N LEU A 89 6.01 -5.72 1.75
CA LEU A 89 6.63 -4.55 1.11
C LEU A 89 6.91 -3.42 2.10
N ASN A 90 6.13 -3.27 3.18
CA ASN A 90 6.43 -2.30 4.23
C ASN A 90 7.82 -2.51 4.83
N GLU A 91 8.24 -3.76 5.00
CA GLU A 91 9.57 -4.08 5.56
C GLU A 91 10.72 -3.81 4.59
N LEU A 92 10.43 -3.76 3.29
CA LEU A 92 11.42 -3.58 2.23
C LEU A 92 11.51 -2.14 1.72
N SER A 93 10.47 -1.34 1.93
CA SER A 93 10.36 0.01 1.40
C SER A 93 11.38 0.96 2.04
N GLU A 94 11.99 1.85 1.24
CA GLU A 94 12.81 2.95 1.71
C GLU A 94 11.97 4.14 2.16
N ARG A 95 10.88 4.41 1.44
CA ARG A 95 9.94 5.51 1.68
C ARG A 95 8.52 5.09 1.35
N GLY A 96 7.55 5.96 1.64
CA GLY A 96 6.15 5.73 1.27
C GLY A 96 5.95 5.64 -0.24
N ALA A 97 5.07 4.75 -0.65
CA ALA A 97 4.65 4.57 -2.04
C ALA A 97 3.16 4.21 -2.11
N ALA A 98 2.55 4.48 -3.25
CA ALA A 98 1.18 4.08 -3.56
C ALA A 98 1.17 3.05 -4.68
N ILE A 99 0.24 2.12 -4.59
CA ILE A 99 -0.04 1.11 -5.62
C ILE A 99 -1.53 1.19 -5.92
N GLU A 100 -1.83 1.45 -7.17
CA GLU A 100 -3.20 1.45 -7.69
C GLU A 100 -3.61 0.03 -8.06
N VAL A 101 -4.82 -0.36 -7.70
CA VAL A 101 -5.40 -1.66 -8.08
C VAL A 101 -6.78 -1.44 -8.62
N SER A 102 -6.98 -1.80 -9.86
CA SER A 102 -8.28 -1.75 -10.54
C SER A 102 -8.82 -3.16 -10.74
N PHE A 103 -10.09 -3.35 -10.44
CA PHE A 103 -10.82 -4.59 -10.69
C PHE A 103 -11.85 -4.30 -11.78
N TYR A 104 -11.68 -4.89 -12.94
CA TYR A 104 -12.61 -4.77 -14.06
C TYR A 104 -13.50 -6.00 -14.13
N ASP A 105 -14.80 -5.78 -14.15
CA ASP A 105 -15.81 -6.85 -14.30
C ASP A 105 -15.81 -7.37 -15.74
N THR A 106 -15.25 -8.56 -15.95
CA THR A 106 -15.15 -9.17 -17.29
C THR A 106 -16.47 -9.77 -17.80
N GLU A 107 -17.49 -9.85 -16.96
CA GLU A 107 -18.82 -10.33 -17.34
C GLU A 107 -19.78 -9.17 -17.70
N PHE A 108 -19.36 -7.92 -17.47
CA PHE A 108 -20.16 -6.75 -17.78
C PHE A 108 -19.89 -6.28 -19.22
N ASP A 109 -20.93 -6.08 -20.01
CA ASP A 109 -20.85 -5.59 -21.38
C ASP A 109 -21.82 -4.42 -21.66
N GLU A 110 -21.75 -3.84 -22.87
CA GLU A 110 -22.56 -2.70 -23.26
C GLU A 110 -24.09 -3.03 -23.26
N ASP A 111 -24.44 -4.28 -23.43
CA ASP A 111 -25.84 -4.72 -23.40
C ASP A 111 -26.37 -4.74 -21.96
N ASP A 112 -25.55 -5.10 -20.99
CA ASP A 112 -25.87 -5.04 -19.56
C ASP A 112 -26.10 -3.59 -19.07
N GLU A 113 -25.36 -2.62 -19.57
CA GLU A 113 -25.60 -1.19 -19.28
C GLU A 113 -26.98 -0.73 -19.81
N GLN A 114 -27.36 -1.16 -21.00
CA GLN A 114 -28.67 -0.84 -21.57
C GLN A 114 -29.82 -1.48 -20.78
N ASP A 115 -29.61 -2.63 -20.17
CA ASP A 115 -30.55 -3.30 -19.29
C ASP A 115 -30.60 -2.71 -17.87
N GLY A 116 -29.79 -1.68 -17.58
CA GLY A 116 -29.76 -0.98 -16.30
C GLY A 116 -29.02 -1.76 -15.21
N LYS A 117 -28.16 -2.70 -15.57
CA LYS A 117 -27.22 -3.32 -14.67
C LYS A 117 -26.04 -2.38 -14.44
N GLU A 118 -25.42 -2.47 -13.27
CA GLU A 118 -24.24 -1.71 -12.92
C GLU A 118 -23.01 -2.62 -12.99
N SER A 119 -21.91 -2.09 -13.56
CA SER A 119 -20.60 -2.74 -13.50
C SER A 119 -20.17 -2.93 -12.05
N ARG A 120 -19.50 -4.04 -11.78
CA ARG A 120 -18.86 -4.32 -10.48
C ARG A 120 -17.41 -3.89 -10.45
N ASP A 121 -17.00 -3.00 -11.36
CA ASP A 121 -15.67 -2.41 -11.34
C ASP A 121 -15.40 -1.78 -9.99
N ASP A 122 -14.18 -1.94 -9.53
CA ASP A 122 -13.75 -1.39 -8.25
C ASP A 122 -12.30 -0.88 -8.34
N PHE A 123 -11.99 0.07 -7.50
CA PHE A 123 -10.67 0.71 -7.44
C PHE A 123 -10.18 0.77 -6.01
N LEU A 124 -8.94 0.40 -5.81
CA LEU A 124 -8.29 0.39 -4.51
C LEU A 124 -6.92 1.07 -4.59
N MET A 125 -6.66 2.01 -3.69
CA MET A 125 -5.34 2.59 -3.50
C MET A 125 -4.68 1.94 -2.28
N LEU A 126 -3.57 1.23 -2.51
CA LEU A 126 -2.76 0.64 -1.45
C LEU A 126 -1.58 1.56 -1.15
N PHE A 127 -1.23 1.63 0.13
CA PHE A 127 -0.09 2.42 0.59
C PHE A 127 0.88 1.53 1.34
N VAL A 128 2.15 1.62 0.96
CA VAL A 128 3.25 0.90 1.61
C VAL A 128 4.33 1.88 2.08
N GLY A 129 5.07 1.53 3.10
CA GLY A 129 6.14 2.38 3.62
C GLY A 129 6.80 1.80 4.86
N PRO A 130 8.03 2.23 5.20
CA PRO A 130 8.80 1.68 6.31
C PRO A 130 8.18 1.95 7.69
N ASP A 131 7.31 2.95 7.78
CA ASP A 131 6.62 3.32 9.00
C ASP A 131 5.31 4.08 8.71
N PRO A 132 4.43 4.26 9.71
CA PRO A 132 3.17 4.97 9.54
C PRO A 132 3.32 6.43 9.08
N ALA A 133 4.43 7.10 9.40
CA ALA A 133 4.66 8.49 8.98
C ALA A 133 4.90 8.56 7.47
N ALA A 134 5.71 7.66 6.92
CA ALA A 134 5.98 7.56 5.50
C ALA A 134 4.70 7.25 4.70
N ILE A 135 3.85 6.36 5.23
CA ILE A 135 2.54 6.04 4.62
C ILE A 135 1.62 7.26 4.65
N MET A 136 1.52 7.94 5.79
CA MET A 136 0.69 9.15 5.90
C MET A 136 1.18 10.27 4.99
N GLN A 137 2.50 10.42 4.83
CA GLN A 137 3.07 11.43 3.95
C GLN A 137 2.64 11.20 2.49
N VAL A 138 2.72 9.98 1.99
CA VAL A 138 2.31 9.68 0.61
C VAL A 138 0.80 9.85 0.41
N GLN A 139 -0.02 9.47 1.40
CA GLN A 139 -1.46 9.72 1.36
C GLN A 139 -1.79 11.21 1.27
N ARG A 140 -1.08 12.02 2.08
CA ARG A 140 -1.20 13.48 2.06
C ARG A 140 -0.79 14.05 0.71
N ASP A 141 0.34 13.62 0.16
CA ASP A 141 0.88 14.17 -1.08
C ASP A 141 -0.05 13.86 -2.27
N LEU A 142 -0.61 12.66 -2.35
CA LEU A 142 -1.61 12.30 -3.35
C LEU A 142 -2.88 13.13 -3.20
N LEU A 143 -3.41 13.27 -1.98
CA LEU A 143 -4.61 14.09 -1.76
C LEU A 143 -4.39 15.56 -2.18
N VAL A 144 -3.21 16.12 -1.86
CA VAL A 144 -2.86 17.47 -2.29
C VAL A 144 -2.79 17.56 -3.82
N GLN A 145 -2.15 16.60 -4.46
CA GLN A 145 -2.04 16.56 -5.92
C GLN A 145 -3.42 16.51 -6.58
N ASP A 146 -4.30 15.65 -6.12
CA ASP A 146 -5.66 15.49 -6.66
C ASP A 146 -6.49 16.76 -6.46
N VAL A 147 -6.51 17.31 -5.23
CA VAL A 147 -7.28 18.51 -4.91
C VAL A 147 -6.77 19.71 -5.71
N VAL A 148 -5.46 19.92 -5.78
CA VAL A 148 -4.86 21.01 -6.57
C VAL A 148 -5.20 20.82 -8.04
N GLY A 149 -5.01 19.64 -8.61
CA GLY A 149 -5.29 19.36 -10.02
C GLY A 149 -6.76 19.58 -10.40
N LEU A 150 -7.70 19.29 -9.51
CA LEU A 150 -9.13 19.56 -9.72
C LEU A 150 -9.47 21.04 -9.65
N MET A 151 -8.79 21.79 -8.77
CA MET A 151 -9.13 23.17 -8.44
C MET A 151 -8.35 24.22 -9.25
N GLU A 152 -7.17 23.91 -9.77
CA GLU A 152 -6.26 24.87 -10.43
C GLU A 152 -6.89 25.62 -11.63
N ARG A 153 -7.94 25.05 -12.23
CA ARG A 153 -8.68 25.66 -13.33
C ARG A 153 -9.67 26.75 -12.88
N HIS A 154 -9.98 26.81 -11.59
CA HIS A 154 -11.05 27.61 -11.05
C HIS A 154 -10.60 28.58 -9.95
N PHE A 155 -9.45 28.33 -9.34
CA PHE A 155 -8.95 29.06 -8.18
C PHE A 155 -7.53 29.57 -8.41
N ASP A 156 -7.16 30.66 -7.78
CA ASP A 156 -5.81 31.20 -7.85
C ASP A 156 -4.85 30.51 -6.86
N GLY A 157 -3.55 30.77 -7.03
CA GLY A 157 -2.51 30.14 -6.19
C GLY A 157 -2.61 30.50 -4.70
N ALA A 158 -3.20 31.62 -4.33
CA ALA A 158 -3.37 32.01 -2.92
C ALA A 158 -4.50 31.21 -2.26
N GLU A 159 -5.59 31.00 -2.98
CA GLU A 159 -6.72 30.18 -2.55
C GLU A 159 -6.32 28.72 -2.40
N LEU A 160 -5.59 28.18 -3.40
CA LEU A 160 -5.05 26.81 -3.36
C LEU A 160 -4.07 26.60 -2.19
N SER A 161 -3.23 27.59 -1.91
CA SER A 161 -2.32 27.54 -0.75
C SER A 161 -3.08 27.37 0.58
N GLY A 162 -4.23 28.05 0.73
CA GLY A 162 -5.10 27.89 1.89
C GLY A 162 -5.66 26.47 2.05
N VAL A 163 -6.06 25.85 0.94
CA VAL A 163 -6.55 24.46 0.93
C VAL A 163 -5.43 23.48 1.31
N VAL A 164 -4.24 23.64 0.73
CA VAL A 164 -3.08 22.79 1.04
C VAL A 164 -2.71 22.91 2.53
N GLN A 165 -2.70 24.12 3.08
CA GLN A 165 -2.42 24.33 4.52
C GLN A 165 -3.45 23.63 5.42
N GLU A 166 -4.72 23.63 5.05
CA GLU A 166 -5.74 22.92 5.83
C GLU A 166 -5.56 21.39 5.75
N ILE A 167 -5.21 20.85 4.58
CA ILE A 167 -4.85 19.44 4.43
C ILE A 167 -3.67 19.09 5.34
N ASP A 168 -2.59 19.89 5.33
CA ASP A 168 -1.42 19.71 6.19
C ASP A 168 -1.79 19.71 7.66
N ARG A 169 -2.63 20.62 8.07
CA ARG A 169 -3.10 20.71 9.46
C ARG A 169 -3.86 19.44 9.88
N LEU A 170 -4.75 18.94 9.03
CA LEU A 170 -5.53 17.72 9.32
C LEU A 170 -4.64 16.49 9.41
N PHE A 171 -3.69 16.33 8.49
CA PHE A 171 -2.74 15.20 8.51
C PHE A 171 -1.83 15.26 9.74
N SER A 172 -1.31 16.45 10.09
CA SER A 172 -0.49 16.63 11.30
C SER A 172 -1.26 16.26 12.57
N GLN A 173 -2.51 16.70 12.70
CA GLN A 173 -3.34 16.32 13.85
C GLN A 173 -3.60 14.80 13.93
N ARG A 174 -3.83 14.16 12.79
CA ARG A 174 -4.04 12.71 12.73
C ARG A 174 -2.77 11.96 13.09
N PHE A 175 -1.61 12.42 12.63
CA PHE A 175 -0.32 11.85 12.95
C PHE A 175 -0.01 11.95 14.44
N ASP A 176 -0.20 13.13 15.05
CA ASP A 176 -0.02 13.35 16.49
C ASP A 176 -0.93 12.43 17.31
N ALA A 177 -2.18 12.27 16.89
CA ALA A 177 -3.12 11.36 17.55
C ALA A 177 -2.67 9.89 17.45
N LEU A 178 -2.11 9.47 16.31
CA LEU A 178 -1.57 8.12 16.13
C LEU A 178 -0.35 7.89 17.02
N VAL A 179 0.61 8.80 17.04
CA VAL A 179 1.81 8.73 17.88
C VAL A 179 1.44 8.65 19.35
N ASN A 180 0.54 9.51 19.82
CA ASN A 180 0.06 9.50 21.19
C ASN A 180 -0.62 8.18 21.56
N SER A 181 -1.38 7.58 20.65
CA SER A 181 -2.03 6.29 20.89
C SER A 181 -1.03 5.13 21.02
N LEU A 182 0.07 5.18 20.29
CA LEU A 182 1.15 4.19 20.38
C LEU A 182 1.98 4.34 21.67
N GLU A 183 2.16 5.57 22.16
CA GLU A 183 2.87 5.83 23.42
C GLU A 183 2.07 5.40 24.65
N ILE A 184 0.75 5.58 24.63
CA ILE A 184 -0.15 5.14 25.72
C ILE A 184 -0.14 3.59 25.86
N GLY A 185 0.08 2.87 24.77
CA GLY A 185 0.18 1.40 24.77
C GLY A 185 1.51 0.83 25.28
N ARG A 186 2.52 1.64 25.54
CA ARG A 186 3.80 1.19 26.12
C ARG A 186 3.67 1.03 27.64
N PRO A 187 3.88 -0.17 28.22
CA PRO A 187 3.94 -0.32 29.66
C PRO A 187 5.06 0.57 30.21
N PRO A 188 4.86 1.21 31.39
CA PRO A 188 5.88 2.07 31.97
C PRO A 188 7.17 1.26 32.13
N ARG A 189 8.27 1.77 31.56
CA ARG A 189 9.61 1.20 31.77
C ARG A 189 9.84 1.16 33.27
N GLY A 190 9.84 -0.05 33.85
CA GLY A 190 10.10 -0.27 35.26
C GLY A 190 11.43 0.36 35.64
N GLY A 191 11.35 1.46 36.36
CA GLY A 191 12.48 2.08 37.00
C GLY A 191 13.01 1.13 38.07
N GLY A 192 14.03 0.36 37.72
CA GLY A 192 14.78 -0.48 38.64
C GLY A 192 15.53 0.38 39.67
N HIS A 193 14.86 0.72 40.79
CA HIS A 193 15.56 1.19 41.97
C HIS A 193 15.96 -0.05 42.80
N GLY A 194 17.12 -0.61 42.42
CA GLY A 194 17.86 -1.54 43.26
C GLY A 194 18.48 -0.83 44.44
N GLY A 195 17.70 -0.64 45.54
CA GLY A 195 18.23 -0.23 46.84
C GLY A 195 18.49 -1.46 47.72
N GLY A 196 19.60 -2.14 47.50
CA GLY A 196 20.09 -3.18 48.38
C GLY A 196 20.48 -2.60 49.74
N ARG A 197 19.66 -2.72 50.78
CA ARG A 197 20.06 -2.61 52.20
C ARG A 197 20.43 -3.99 52.71
N ARG A 198 21.74 -4.21 52.90
CA ARG A 198 22.29 -5.32 53.67
C ARG A 198 21.87 -5.16 55.17
N PRO A 199 21.37 -6.21 55.86
CA PRO A 199 21.23 -6.18 57.31
C PRO A 199 22.64 -6.32 57.94
N ARG A 200 22.98 -5.41 58.85
CA ARG A 200 24.15 -5.53 59.77
C ARG A 200 23.77 -6.53 60.84
N HIS A 201 24.56 -7.61 60.97
CA HIS A 201 24.63 -8.39 62.18
C HIS A 201 25.26 -7.57 63.28
N LEU A 202 24.60 -7.50 64.44
CA LEU A 202 25.16 -7.14 65.75
C LEU A 202 25.04 -8.36 66.67
N HIS A 203 26.12 -8.57 67.41
CA HIS A 203 26.41 -9.61 68.41
C HIS A 203 25.25 -9.86 69.39
#